data_c4827981d202236d5392d7f06378f341
#
_entry.id   c4827981d202236d5392d7f06378f341
#
_cell.length_a   1.000
_cell.length_b   1.000
_cell.length_c   1.000
_cell.angle_alpha   90.00
_cell.angle_beta   90.00
_cell.angle_gamma   90.00
#
_symmetry.space_group_name_H-M   'P 1'
#
loop_
_entity.id
_entity.type
_entity.pdbx_description
1 polymer ?
#
loop_
_entity_poly.entity_id
_entity_poly.type
_entity_poly.pdbx_seq_one_letter_code
_entity_poly.pdbx_strand_id
1 'polypeptide(L)'
;MAHPPGRTADGIEISEDDYPEMEAVAAIQRGLHAYNQEMGGPYDREPVTVLARDASGTVLGGLLGLTYWNWLFIDWLWLAPDTRGQGLGSQLLERAETIARSRDCTDGYTDTFSFQAPRFWTRHGYVEFGRLDGMPPGHSRIWFRKTL
;
A
#
# COMPACT_ATOMS: atom_id res chain seq x y z
N MET A 1 -18.75 19.28 18.25
CA MET A 1 -18.96 20.74 18.01
C MET A 1 -18.17 21.11 16.76
N ALA A 2 -18.84 21.47 15.68
CA ALA A 2 -18.19 21.98 14.49
C ALA A 2 -17.55 23.34 14.80
N HIS A 3 -16.27 23.50 14.51
CA HIS A 3 -15.60 24.80 14.57
C HIS A 3 -16.23 25.71 13.49
N PRO A 4 -16.49 26.98 13.77
CA PRO A 4 -16.98 27.90 12.74
C PRO A 4 -15.94 27.97 11.61
N PRO A 5 -16.38 28.03 10.35
CA PRO A 5 -15.45 28.11 9.22
C PRO A 5 -14.58 29.36 9.33
N GLY A 6 -13.27 29.15 9.33
CA GLY A 6 -12.28 30.25 9.32
C GLY A 6 -12.17 30.79 7.89
N ARG A 7 -12.43 32.09 7.68
CA ARG A 7 -12.14 32.75 6.41
C ARG A 7 -10.75 33.36 6.42
N THR A 8 -9.97 33.12 5.38
CA THR A 8 -8.71 33.81 5.13
C THR A 8 -8.97 35.23 4.61
N ALA A 9 -7.94 36.10 4.63
CA ALA A 9 -8.04 37.48 4.15
C ALA A 9 -8.47 37.56 2.65
N ASP A 10 -8.25 36.49 1.88
CA ASP A 10 -8.57 36.41 0.44
C ASP A 10 -9.96 35.82 0.15
N GLY A 11 -10.81 35.67 1.15
CA GLY A 11 -12.18 35.15 1.01
C GLY A 11 -12.25 33.62 0.85
N ILE A 12 -11.14 32.90 1.06
CA ILE A 12 -11.10 31.43 1.05
C ILE A 12 -11.75 30.93 2.34
N GLU A 13 -12.71 30.04 2.20
CA GLU A 13 -13.36 29.37 3.33
C GLU A 13 -12.69 28.03 3.60
N ILE A 14 -12.35 27.77 4.87
CA ILE A 14 -11.87 26.47 5.34
C ILE A 14 -12.97 25.86 6.19
N SER A 15 -13.44 24.70 5.80
CA SER A 15 -14.52 23.96 6.46
C SER A 15 -14.13 22.52 6.73
N GLU A 16 -14.77 21.92 7.73
CA GLU A 16 -14.70 20.50 8.03
C GLU A 16 -15.93 19.82 7.46
N ASP A 17 -15.75 18.66 6.84
CA ASP A 17 -16.84 17.87 6.28
C ASP A 17 -16.61 16.39 6.57
N ASP A 18 -17.44 15.81 7.45
CA ASP A 18 -17.38 14.40 7.83
C ASP A 18 -17.85 13.46 6.72
N TYR A 19 -18.63 13.98 5.75
CA TYR A 19 -19.20 13.24 4.63
C TYR A 19 -18.99 13.99 3.32
N PRO A 20 -17.72 14.19 2.89
CA PRO A 20 -17.43 15.02 1.73
C PRO A 20 -18.03 14.45 0.45
N GLU A 21 -18.45 15.34 -0.43
CA GLU A 21 -18.86 14.95 -1.78
C GLU A 21 -17.70 14.24 -2.51
N MET A 22 -18.02 13.17 -3.25
CA MET A 22 -17.01 12.40 -4.00
C MET A 22 -16.21 13.29 -4.95
N GLU A 23 -16.83 14.31 -5.53
CA GLU A 23 -16.14 15.25 -6.42
C GLU A 23 -15.12 16.12 -5.68
N ALA A 24 -15.38 16.52 -4.45
CA ALA A 24 -14.41 17.26 -3.63
C ALA A 24 -13.18 16.40 -3.33
N VAL A 25 -13.39 15.13 -2.96
CA VAL A 25 -12.30 14.17 -2.76
C VAL A 25 -11.51 13.95 -4.05
N ALA A 26 -12.22 13.74 -5.16
CA ALA A 26 -11.60 13.53 -6.47
C ALA A 26 -10.79 14.75 -6.94
N ALA A 27 -11.25 15.96 -6.64
CA ALA A 27 -10.53 17.19 -6.97
C ALA A 27 -9.17 17.27 -6.26
N ILE A 28 -9.13 16.90 -4.96
CA ILE A 28 -7.89 16.85 -4.19
C ILE A 28 -6.93 15.81 -4.79
N GLN A 29 -7.44 14.61 -5.09
CA GLN A 29 -6.64 13.53 -5.67
C GLN A 29 -6.09 13.90 -7.04
N ARG A 30 -6.91 14.47 -7.92
CA ARG A 30 -6.46 14.94 -9.26
C ARG A 30 -5.39 16.03 -9.14
N GLY A 31 -5.61 16.99 -8.24
CA GLY A 31 -4.66 18.09 -8.03
C GLY A 31 -3.28 17.60 -7.60
N LEU A 32 -3.24 16.72 -6.60
CA LEU A 32 -1.98 16.15 -6.14
C LEU A 32 -1.35 15.23 -7.20
N HIS A 33 -2.16 14.44 -7.90
CA HIS A 33 -1.68 13.56 -8.96
C HIS A 33 -1.03 14.36 -10.11
N ALA A 34 -1.66 15.44 -10.56
CA ALA A 34 -1.12 16.31 -11.60
C ALA A 34 0.21 16.95 -11.16
N TYR A 35 0.28 17.45 -9.93
CA TYR A 35 1.50 18.02 -9.36
C TYR A 35 2.63 16.98 -9.28
N ASN A 36 2.31 15.78 -8.79
CA ASN A 36 3.28 14.69 -8.69
C ASN A 36 3.84 14.29 -10.06
N GLN A 37 2.98 14.24 -11.07
CA GLN A 37 3.38 13.91 -12.43
C GLN A 37 4.26 15.00 -13.05
N GLU A 38 3.96 16.27 -12.80
CA GLU A 38 4.76 17.40 -13.25
C GLU A 38 6.15 17.40 -12.60
N MET A 39 6.22 17.18 -11.29
CA MET A 39 7.47 17.29 -10.53
C MET A 39 8.30 16.01 -10.52
N GLY A 40 7.65 14.85 -10.45
CA GLY A 40 8.28 13.55 -10.32
C GLY A 40 8.41 12.76 -11.63
N GLY A 41 7.87 13.28 -12.73
CA GLY A 41 7.79 12.58 -14.00
C GLY A 41 6.56 11.65 -14.08
N PRO A 42 6.46 10.84 -15.17
CA PRO A 42 5.29 9.99 -15.41
C PRO A 42 4.92 9.16 -14.18
N TYR A 43 3.66 9.29 -13.77
CA TYR A 43 3.11 8.63 -12.59
C TYR A 43 2.25 7.46 -13.02
N ASP A 44 2.91 6.44 -13.59
CA ASP A 44 2.27 5.26 -14.16
C ASP A 44 1.92 4.26 -13.04
N ARG A 45 0.81 4.52 -12.36
CA ARG A 45 0.30 3.63 -11.32
C ARG A 45 -0.44 2.46 -11.94
N GLU A 46 0.12 1.26 -11.79
CA GLU A 46 -0.50 0.04 -12.26
C GLU A 46 -0.76 -0.92 -11.10
N PRO A 47 -1.98 -1.46 -10.95
CA PRO A 47 -2.28 -2.43 -9.91
C PRO A 47 -1.50 -3.73 -10.11
N VAL A 48 -1.11 -4.35 -8.99
CA VAL A 48 -0.58 -5.70 -8.91
C VAL A 48 -1.55 -6.52 -8.08
N THR A 49 -2.12 -7.54 -8.69
CA THR A 49 -3.06 -8.47 -8.02
C THR A 49 -2.62 -9.89 -8.30
N VAL A 50 -2.31 -10.64 -7.26
CA VAL A 50 -1.98 -12.07 -7.35
C VAL A 50 -2.92 -12.82 -6.41
N LEU A 51 -3.62 -13.83 -6.92
CA LEU A 51 -4.65 -14.56 -6.18
C LEU A 51 -4.31 -16.04 -6.10
N ALA A 52 -4.56 -16.63 -4.93
CA ALA A 52 -4.61 -18.07 -4.73
C ALA A 52 -6.09 -18.52 -4.64
N ARG A 53 -6.48 -19.46 -5.47
CA ARG A 53 -7.84 -20.02 -5.51
C ARG A 53 -7.81 -21.53 -5.41
N ASP A 54 -8.85 -22.12 -4.84
CA ASP A 54 -9.06 -23.55 -4.90
C ASP A 54 -9.70 -23.98 -6.24
N ALA A 55 -9.94 -25.28 -6.39
CA ALA A 55 -10.55 -25.86 -7.59
C ALA A 55 -11.98 -25.35 -7.85
N SER A 56 -12.69 -24.86 -6.83
CA SER A 56 -14.02 -24.27 -6.96
C SER A 56 -13.99 -22.78 -7.35
N GLY A 57 -12.80 -22.17 -7.36
CA GLY A 57 -12.59 -20.74 -7.62
C GLY A 57 -12.66 -19.86 -6.38
N THR A 58 -12.81 -20.44 -5.20
CA THR A 58 -12.82 -19.70 -3.92
C THR A 58 -11.44 -19.09 -3.65
N VAL A 59 -11.40 -17.81 -3.29
CA VAL A 59 -10.16 -17.11 -2.96
C VAL A 59 -9.67 -17.58 -1.60
N LEU A 60 -8.50 -18.22 -1.57
CA LEU A 60 -7.81 -18.70 -0.38
C LEU A 60 -6.78 -17.71 0.15
N GLY A 61 -6.41 -16.73 -0.66
CA GLY A 61 -5.45 -15.70 -0.31
C GLY A 61 -5.07 -14.85 -1.50
N GLY A 62 -4.24 -13.86 -1.27
CA GLY A 62 -3.77 -13.00 -2.34
C GLY A 62 -2.87 -11.89 -1.85
N LEU A 63 -2.30 -11.22 -2.84
CA LEU A 63 -1.49 -10.04 -2.67
C LEU A 63 -2.07 -8.92 -3.54
N LEU A 64 -2.25 -7.76 -2.92
CA LEU A 64 -2.65 -6.53 -3.59
C LEU A 64 -1.55 -5.49 -3.43
N GLY A 65 -1.23 -4.83 -4.50
CA GLY A 65 -0.25 -3.77 -4.51
C GLY A 65 -0.35 -2.93 -5.76
N LEU A 66 0.66 -2.14 -6.01
CA LEU A 66 0.78 -1.37 -7.24
C LEU A 66 2.25 -1.07 -7.56
N THR A 67 2.53 -0.81 -8.83
CA THR A 67 3.82 -0.30 -9.28
C THR A 67 3.68 1.16 -9.68
N TYR A 68 4.64 1.98 -9.29
CA TYR A 68 4.76 3.38 -9.69
C TYR A 68 6.19 3.87 -9.44
N TRP A 69 6.68 4.77 -10.25
CA TRP A 69 8.04 5.33 -10.13
C TRP A 69 9.13 4.29 -9.90
N ASN A 70 9.07 3.16 -10.64
CA ASN A 70 10.00 2.05 -10.56
C ASN A 70 10.06 1.31 -9.21
N TRP A 71 9.01 1.44 -8.40
CA TRP A 71 8.84 0.75 -7.12
C TRP A 71 7.60 -0.12 -7.11
N LEU A 72 7.72 -1.28 -6.46
CA LEU A 72 6.58 -2.12 -6.07
C LEU A 72 6.16 -1.72 -4.65
N PHE A 73 4.92 -1.27 -4.49
CA PHE A 73 4.28 -1.17 -3.19
C PHE A 73 3.38 -2.36 -2.96
N ILE A 74 3.59 -3.12 -1.87
CA ILE A 74 2.72 -4.20 -1.45
C ILE A 74 1.86 -3.67 -0.31
N ASP A 75 0.56 -3.58 -0.56
CA ASP A 75 -0.42 -3.02 0.37
C ASP A 75 -1.04 -4.10 1.25
N TRP A 76 -1.45 -5.22 0.63
CA TRP A 76 -2.13 -6.33 1.31
C TRP A 76 -1.52 -7.67 0.93
N LEU A 77 -1.27 -8.51 1.93
CA LEU A 77 -0.93 -9.92 1.76
C LEU A 77 -1.70 -10.72 2.82
N TRP A 78 -2.57 -11.60 2.37
CA TRP A 78 -3.40 -12.40 3.25
C TRP A 78 -3.55 -13.83 2.73
N LEU A 79 -3.59 -14.77 3.67
CA LEU A 79 -3.91 -16.18 3.44
C LEU A 79 -4.97 -16.65 4.42
N ALA A 80 -5.92 -17.44 3.93
CA ALA A 80 -6.88 -18.15 4.79
C ALA A 80 -6.11 -19.02 5.80
N PRO A 81 -6.58 -19.11 7.06
CA PRO A 81 -5.84 -19.81 8.12
C PRO A 81 -5.40 -21.23 7.76
N ASP A 82 -6.28 -22.01 7.11
CA ASP A 82 -6.01 -23.40 6.74
C ASP A 82 -4.97 -23.56 5.62
N THR A 83 -4.59 -22.48 4.92
CA THR A 83 -3.63 -22.49 3.81
C THR A 83 -2.27 -21.96 4.19
N ARG A 84 -2.10 -21.54 5.44
CA ARG A 84 -0.84 -21.01 5.95
C ARG A 84 0.18 -22.12 6.19
N GLY A 85 1.49 -21.75 6.17
CA GLY A 85 2.57 -22.69 6.41
C GLY A 85 2.88 -23.64 5.25
N GLN A 86 2.33 -23.39 4.05
CA GLN A 86 2.51 -24.23 2.86
C GLN A 86 3.31 -23.54 1.75
N GLY A 87 3.90 -22.39 2.03
CA GLY A 87 4.68 -21.63 1.06
C GLY A 87 3.87 -20.78 0.07
N LEU A 88 2.55 -20.66 0.22
CA LEU A 88 1.71 -19.85 -0.68
C LEU A 88 2.03 -18.36 -0.61
N GLY A 89 2.32 -17.83 0.58
CA GLY A 89 2.72 -16.44 0.75
C GLY A 89 3.98 -16.10 -0.04
N SER A 90 4.97 -16.98 -0.01
CA SER A 90 6.21 -16.86 -0.79
C SER A 90 5.94 -16.87 -2.29
N GLN A 91 5.07 -17.75 -2.77
CA GLN A 91 4.69 -17.81 -4.18
C GLN A 91 3.94 -16.56 -4.65
N LEU A 92 3.03 -16.03 -3.81
CA LEU A 92 2.31 -14.78 -4.12
C LEU A 92 3.30 -13.61 -4.22
N LEU A 93 4.24 -13.51 -3.29
CA LEU A 93 5.27 -12.47 -3.29
C LEU A 93 6.19 -12.57 -4.50
N GLU A 94 6.69 -13.77 -4.80
CA GLU A 94 7.55 -14.01 -5.97
C GLU A 94 6.88 -13.62 -7.28
N ARG A 95 5.58 -13.92 -7.43
CA ARG A 95 4.80 -13.50 -8.60
C ARG A 95 4.66 -11.99 -8.68
N ALA A 96 4.39 -11.32 -7.57
CA ALA A 96 4.29 -9.87 -7.52
C ALA A 96 5.63 -9.19 -7.86
N GLU A 97 6.73 -9.70 -7.33
CA GLU A 97 8.07 -9.21 -7.66
C GLU A 97 8.44 -9.46 -9.14
N THR A 98 8.02 -10.58 -9.71
CA THR A 98 8.21 -10.87 -11.14
C THR A 98 7.44 -9.88 -12.01
N ILE A 99 6.18 -9.58 -11.66
CA ILE A 99 5.38 -8.54 -12.34
C ILE A 99 6.09 -7.19 -12.24
N ALA A 100 6.56 -6.83 -11.05
CA ALA A 100 7.25 -5.57 -10.83
C ALA A 100 8.53 -5.45 -11.69
N ARG A 101 9.35 -6.49 -11.74
CA ARG A 101 10.55 -6.51 -12.61
C ARG A 101 10.19 -6.37 -14.07
N SER A 102 9.11 -6.98 -14.54
CA SER A 102 8.64 -6.83 -15.92
C SER A 102 8.16 -5.41 -16.27
N ARG A 103 7.92 -4.60 -15.23
CA ARG A 103 7.57 -3.17 -15.33
C ARG A 103 8.73 -2.24 -14.95
N ASP A 104 9.95 -2.74 -15.05
CA ASP A 104 11.18 -2.00 -14.75
C ASP A 104 11.29 -1.46 -13.29
N CYS A 105 10.59 -2.10 -12.35
CA CYS A 105 10.76 -1.81 -10.95
C CYS A 105 12.10 -2.34 -10.45
N THR A 106 12.81 -1.52 -9.70
CA THR A 106 14.13 -1.85 -9.11
C THR A 106 14.04 -2.19 -7.64
N ASP A 107 13.01 -1.76 -6.97
CA ASP A 107 12.84 -1.85 -5.54
C ASP A 107 11.39 -2.15 -5.16
N GLY A 108 11.21 -2.70 -3.97
CA GLY A 108 9.90 -2.92 -3.37
C GLY A 108 9.86 -2.44 -1.92
N TYR A 109 8.67 -2.09 -1.46
CA TYR A 109 8.43 -1.75 -0.06
C TYR A 109 7.04 -2.17 0.39
N THR A 110 6.90 -2.33 1.68
CA THR A 110 5.65 -2.68 2.36
C THR A 110 5.67 -2.19 3.79
N ASP A 111 4.54 -2.31 4.46
CA ASP A 111 4.48 -2.18 5.90
C ASP A 111 3.66 -3.33 6.51
N THR A 112 3.95 -3.65 7.75
CA THR A 112 3.25 -4.68 8.52
C THR A 112 3.19 -4.30 9.99
N PHE A 113 2.19 -4.81 10.69
CA PHE A 113 2.12 -4.69 12.14
C PHE A 113 2.91 -5.81 12.82
N SER A 114 3.44 -5.54 14.01
CA SER A 114 4.26 -6.49 14.77
C SER A 114 3.54 -7.80 15.11
N PHE A 115 2.20 -7.79 15.18
CA PHE A 115 1.38 -8.99 15.41
C PHE A 115 1.04 -9.76 14.12
N GLN A 116 1.36 -9.23 12.95
CA GLN A 116 1.17 -9.91 11.66
C GLN A 116 2.35 -10.86 11.38
N ALA A 117 3.14 -10.63 10.37
CA ALA A 117 4.22 -11.52 10.01
C ALA A 117 5.52 -10.79 9.62
N PRO A 118 6.15 -10.00 10.52
CA PRO A 118 7.37 -9.28 10.18
C PRO A 118 8.52 -10.20 9.76
N ARG A 119 8.61 -11.42 10.32
CA ARG A 119 9.62 -12.42 9.95
C ARG A 119 9.46 -12.95 8.52
N PHE A 120 8.26 -12.95 7.99
CA PHE A 120 8.03 -13.31 6.58
C PHE A 120 8.81 -12.38 5.66
N TRP A 121 8.74 -11.09 5.91
CA TRP A 121 9.42 -10.08 5.09
C TRP A 121 10.93 -10.18 5.19
N THR A 122 11.48 -10.32 6.38
CA THR A 122 12.93 -10.48 6.56
C THR A 122 13.47 -11.76 5.90
N ARG A 123 12.72 -12.86 5.95
CA ARG A 123 13.11 -14.10 5.25
C ARG A 123 13.12 -13.96 3.72
N HIS A 124 12.37 -13.01 3.18
CA HIS A 124 12.34 -12.74 1.74
C HIS A 124 13.25 -11.58 1.32
N GLY A 125 14.17 -11.19 2.18
CA GLY A 125 15.20 -10.19 1.87
C GLY A 125 14.76 -8.73 2.07
N TYR A 126 13.60 -8.51 2.67
CA TYR A 126 13.15 -7.17 3.05
C TYR A 126 13.84 -6.73 4.32
N VAL A 127 14.29 -5.48 4.36
CA VAL A 127 15.00 -4.87 5.49
C VAL A 127 14.13 -3.77 6.09
N GLU A 128 14.03 -3.77 7.42
CA GLU A 128 13.33 -2.71 8.15
C GLU A 128 14.05 -1.37 7.96
N PHE A 129 13.30 -0.33 7.65
CA PHE A 129 13.82 1.04 7.51
C PHE A 129 13.02 2.10 8.28
N GLY A 130 11.91 1.72 8.89
CA GLY A 130 11.10 2.63 9.70
C GLY A 130 10.16 1.88 10.63
N ARG A 131 9.77 2.55 11.71
CA ARG A 131 8.91 1.96 12.74
C ARG A 131 8.12 3.02 13.46
N LEU A 132 6.85 2.72 13.73
CA LEU A 132 6.00 3.45 14.66
C LEU A 132 5.63 2.55 15.83
N ASP A 133 6.11 2.90 17.03
CA ASP A 133 5.74 2.21 18.25
C ASP A 133 4.39 2.73 18.78
N GLY A 134 3.63 1.86 19.46
CA GLY A 134 2.30 2.20 19.94
C GLY A 134 1.21 2.28 18.88
N MET A 135 1.40 1.64 17.73
CA MET A 135 0.42 1.60 16.64
C MET A 135 0.13 0.15 16.22
N PRO A 136 -1.02 -0.43 16.70
CA PRO A 136 -1.87 0.06 17.79
C PRO A 136 -1.17 -0.02 19.15
N PRO A 137 -1.80 0.48 20.24
CA PRO A 137 -1.20 0.41 21.58
C PRO A 137 -0.71 -0.98 21.95
N GLY A 138 0.54 -1.10 22.42
CA GLY A 138 1.20 -2.38 22.72
C GLY A 138 1.85 -3.08 21.51
N HIS A 139 1.75 -2.51 20.32
CA HIS A 139 2.28 -3.04 19.07
C HIS A 139 3.05 -1.97 18.30
N SER A 140 3.60 -2.35 17.14
CA SER A 140 4.32 -1.43 16.25
C SER A 140 3.88 -1.64 14.79
N ARG A 141 3.96 -0.59 14.00
CA ARG A 141 3.91 -0.65 12.55
C ARG A 141 5.31 -0.51 11.99
N ILE A 142 5.70 -1.41 11.09
CA ILE A 142 7.08 -1.58 10.64
C ILE A 142 7.13 -1.49 9.12
N TRP A 143 8.02 -0.64 8.57
CA TRP A 143 8.24 -0.49 7.14
C TRP A 143 9.48 -1.26 6.69
N PHE A 144 9.32 -1.99 5.60
CA PHE A 144 10.33 -2.82 4.99
C PHE A 144 10.59 -2.42 3.54
N ARG A 145 11.81 -2.57 3.08
CA ARG A 145 12.21 -2.39 1.69
C ARG A 145 13.13 -3.49 1.21
N LYS A 146 13.18 -3.67 -0.11
CA LYS A 146 14.06 -4.64 -0.78
C LYS A 146 14.46 -4.13 -2.15
N THR A 147 15.70 -4.34 -2.56
CA THR A 147 16.12 -4.26 -3.96
C THR A 147 15.66 -5.53 -4.68
N LEU A 148 14.93 -5.39 -5.78
CA LEU A 148 14.33 -6.50 -6.52
C LEU A 148 15.34 -7.18 -7.46
#